data_e7990bb7bbe0b277c3463b31a7db6359
#
_entry.id   e7990bb7bbe0b277c3463b31a7db6359
#
_cell.length_a   1.000
_cell.length_b   1.000
_cell.length_c   1.000
_cell.angle_alpha   90.00
_cell.angle_beta   90.00
_cell.angle_gamma   90.00
#
_symmetry.space_group_name_H-M   'P 1'
#
loop_
_entity.id
_entity.type
_entity.pdbx_description
1 polymer ?
#
loop_
_entity_poly.entity_id
_entity_poly.type
_entity_poly.pdbx_seq_one_letter_code
_entity_poly.pdbx_strand_id
1 'polypeptide(L)'
;MVAGATTVRLETVVGMADANVVHYDPLDDVALLRTTDLPLEPMQWADQEARPGDDAVVLGFPESGPFKATPARVTENIIIRGPDIYSSTRHERQSYVLKADVRHGNSGGPLITPQGQILGLVFGAGVNNDQTGYALTHAEVQPHIDEAMDNYGAISTQECVAG
;
A
#
# COMPACT_ATOMS: atom_id res chain seq x y z
N MET A 1 -7.36 -3.32 4.66
CA MET A 1 -6.68 -3.59 5.93
C MET A 1 -6.99 -4.99 6.43
N VAL A 2 -6.01 -5.69 7.04
CA VAL A 2 -6.11 -7.11 7.41
C VAL A 2 -6.10 -7.35 8.93
N ALA A 3 -6.25 -6.30 9.75
CA ALA A 3 -6.32 -6.41 11.21
C ALA A 3 -7.41 -7.41 11.63
N GLY A 4 -7.07 -8.37 12.48
CA GLY A 4 -7.95 -9.45 12.91
C GLY A 4 -8.13 -10.62 11.93
N ALA A 5 -7.54 -10.54 10.72
CA ALA A 5 -7.63 -11.61 9.72
C ALA A 5 -6.28 -12.32 9.55
N THR A 6 -6.27 -13.64 9.50
CA THR A 6 -5.06 -14.45 9.21
C THR A 6 -5.03 -14.96 7.77
N THR A 7 -6.19 -15.04 7.14
CA THR A 7 -6.37 -15.45 5.74
C THR A 7 -7.17 -14.41 5.00
N VAL A 8 -6.73 -14.08 3.80
CA VAL A 8 -7.38 -13.08 2.94
C VAL A 8 -7.68 -13.73 1.60
N ARG A 9 -8.87 -13.47 1.08
CA ARG A 9 -9.25 -13.91 -0.28
C ARG A 9 -8.91 -12.81 -1.28
N LEU A 10 -8.10 -13.17 -2.27
CA LEU A 10 -7.70 -12.32 -3.37
C LEU A 10 -8.63 -12.57 -4.56
N GLU A 11 -9.23 -11.52 -5.08
CA GLU A 11 -9.95 -11.56 -6.34
C GLU A 11 -9.07 -10.99 -7.45
N THR A 12 -8.86 -11.77 -8.50
CA THR A 12 -7.93 -11.43 -9.59
C THR A 12 -8.55 -11.68 -10.94
N VAL A 13 -7.90 -11.18 -11.99
CA VAL A 13 -8.31 -11.42 -13.39
C VAL A 13 -8.19 -12.89 -13.82
N VAL A 14 -7.45 -13.70 -13.08
CA VAL A 14 -7.27 -15.15 -13.34
C VAL A 14 -8.07 -16.02 -12.39
N GLY A 15 -8.86 -15.43 -11.49
CA GLY A 15 -9.69 -16.14 -10.52
C GLY A 15 -9.45 -15.70 -9.09
N MET A 16 -9.96 -16.50 -8.16
CA MET A 16 -9.80 -16.26 -6.73
C MET A 16 -8.66 -17.10 -6.17
N ALA A 17 -7.89 -16.52 -5.24
CA ALA A 17 -6.85 -17.21 -4.50
C ALA A 17 -6.94 -16.87 -3.01
N ASP A 18 -6.67 -17.83 -2.13
CA ASP A 18 -6.51 -17.55 -0.71
C ASP A 18 -5.05 -17.21 -0.41
N ALA A 19 -4.84 -16.26 0.49
CA ALA A 19 -3.52 -15.83 0.93
C ALA A 19 -3.45 -15.76 2.46
N ASN A 20 -2.32 -16.16 3.01
CA ASN A 20 -2.03 -16.02 4.42
C ASN A 20 -1.30 -14.69 4.67
N VAL A 21 -1.62 -14.03 5.79
CA VAL A 21 -0.84 -12.88 6.24
C VAL A 21 0.45 -13.40 6.86
N VAL A 22 1.60 -13.06 6.28
CA VAL A 22 2.93 -13.51 6.70
C VAL A 22 3.76 -12.42 7.36
N HIS A 23 3.35 -11.17 7.22
CA HIS A 23 3.89 -10.02 7.94
C HIS A 23 2.78 -8.99 8.17
N TYR A 24 2.83 -8.33 9.32
CA TYR A 24 1.84 -7.32 9.69
C TYR A 24 2.47 -6.29 10.63
N ASP A 25 2.52 -5.07 10.19
CA ASP A 25 2.96 -3.93 10.98
C ASP A 25 1.85 -2.87 11.07
N PRO A 26 1.24 -2.69 12.26
CA PRO A 26 0.21 -1.69 12.46
C PRO A 26 0.74 -0.26 12.57
N LEU A 27 2.04 -0.07 12.82
CA LEU A 27 2.65 1.25 12.90
C LEU A 27 2.76 1.88 11.51
N ASP A 28 3.19 1.09 10.53
CA ASP A 28 3.36 1.54 9.15
C ASP A 28 2.13 1.27 8.27
N ASP A 29 1.12 0.55 8.81
CA ASP A 29 -0.06 0.09 8.07
C ASP A 29 0.32 -0.81 6.89
N VAL A 30 1.29 -1.70 7.11
CA VAL A 30 1.81 -2.62 6.10
C VAL A 30 1.45 -4.06 6.47
N ALA A 31 0.99 -4.81 5.48
CA ALA A 31 0.82 -6.25 5.58
C ALA A 31 1.33 -6.94 4.32
N LEU A 32 2.01 -8.09 4.48
CA LEU A 32 2.39 -8.93 3.36
C LEU A 32 1.58 -10.20 3.38
N LEU A 33 1.11 -10.55 2.20
CA LEU A 33 0.30 -11.73 1.95
C LEU A 33 1.10 -12.72 1.13
N ARG A 34 1.05 -13.98 1.53
CA ARG A 34 1.64 -15.07 0.75
C ARG A 34 0.54 -15.95 0.19
N THR A 35 0.58 -16.16 -1.10
CA THR A 35 -0.32 -17.08 -1.81
C THR A 35 0.50 -18.06 -2.63
N THR A 36 -0.10 -19.20 -2.95
CA THR A 36 0.41 -20.19 -3.90
C THR A 36 -0.48 -20.15 -5.15
N ASP A 37 0.08 -20.59 -6.27
CA ASP A 37 -0.67 -20.85 -7.51
C ASP A 37 -1.41 -19.61 -8.09
N LEU A 38 -0.82 -18.42 -7.92
CA LEU A 38 -1.32 -17.23 -8.58
C LEU A 38 -0.45 -16.94 -9.83
N PRO A 39 -0.89 -17.33 -11.03
CA PRO A 39 -0.10 -17.19 -12.26
C PRO A 39 -0.15 -15.75 -12.80
N LEU A 40 0.32 -14.81 -12.00
CA LEU A 40 0.45 -13.40 -12.37
C LEU A 40 1.93 -13.01 -12.37
N GLU A 41 2.32 -12.24 -13.38
CA GLU A 41 3.65 -11.64 -13.41
C GLU A 41 3.78 -10.55 -12.34
N PRO A 42 4.83 -10.59 -11.49
CA PRO A 42 5.03 -9.58 -10.48
C PRO A 42 5.45 -8.25 -11.11
N MET A 43 4.90 -7.17 -10.60
CA MET A 43 5.37 -5.84 -10.96
C MET A 43 6.78 -5.60 -10.38
N GLN A 44 7.60 -4.87 -11.12
CA GLN A 44 8.95 -4.54 -10.69
C GLN A 44 8.96 -3.21 -9.94
N TRP A 45 9.80 -3.11 -8.91
CA TRP A 45 10.09 -1.84 -8.27
C TRP A 45 10.92 -0.93 -9.18
N ALA A 46 10.70 0.37 -9.07
CA ALA A 46 11.54 1.35 -9.74
C ALA A 46 12.94 1.36 -9.14
N ASP A 47 13.97 1.49 -9.98
CA ASP A 47 15.38 1.54 -9.54
C ASP A 47 15.71 2.81 -8.74
N GLN A 48 14.90 3.84 -8.89
CA GLN A 48 15.09 5.14 -8.24
C GLN A 48 13.80 5.63 -7.61
N GLU A 49 13.94 6.30 -6.47
CA GLU A 49 12.83 7.01 -5.85
C GLU A 49 12.34 8.16 -6.74
N ALA A 50 11.04 8.43 -6.66
CA ALA A 50 10.45 9.58 -7.33
C ALA A 50 10.89 10.89 -6.67
N ARG A 51 11.00 11.92 -7.48
CA ARG A 51 11.34 13.28 -7.08
C ARG A 51 10.12 14.19 -7.19
N PRO A 52 10.09 15.29 -6.43
CA PRO A 52 9.08 16.32 -6.62
C PRO A 52 9.02 16.78 -8.08
N GLY A 53 7.81 16.73 -8.66
CA GLY A 53 7.55 17.03 -10.06
C GLY A 53 7.37 15.83 -10.96
N ASP A 54 7.75 14.62 -10.52
CA ASP A 54 7.59 13.41 -11.32
C ASP A 54 6.13 13.01 -11.46
N ASP A 55 5.75 12.62 -12.68
CA ASP A 55 4.43 12.06 -12.97
C ASP A 55 4.38 10.60 -12.49
N ALA A 56 3.22 10.23 -11.96
CA ALA A 56 2.96 8.90 -11.44
C ALA A 56 1.49 8.51 -11.70
N VAL A 57 1.15 7.27 -11.38
CA VAL A 57 -0.22 6.75 -11.48
C VAL A 57 -0.55 5.95 -10.23
N VAL A 58 -1.70 6.22 -9.63
CA VAL A 58 -2.28 5.40 -8.56
C VAL A 58 -3.19 4.35 -9.17
N LEU A 59 -2.96 3.07 -8.84
CA LEU A 59 -3.84 1.98 -9.25
C LEU A 59 -4.70 1.52 -8.07
N GLY A 60 -5.98 1.26 -8.31
CA GLY A 60 -6.86 0.78 -7.25
C GLY A 60 -8.31 0.59 -7.69
N PHE A 61 -9.17 0.38 -6.69
CA PHE A 61 -10.61 0.16 -6.85
C PHE A 61 -11.37 1.19 -6.00
N PRO A 62 -11.36 2.48 -6.40
CA PRO A 62 -11.93 3.55 -5.59
C PRO A 62 -13.41 3.29 -5.29
N GLU A 63 -13.80 3.48 -4.03
CA GLU A 63 -15.18 3.34 -3.55
C GLU A 63 -15.81 1.96 -3.83
N SER A 64 -14.98 0.91 -3.84
CA SER A 64 -15.36 -0.45 -4.24
C SER A 64 -15.92 -0.54 -5.67
N GLY A 65 -15.60 0.42 -6.49
CA GLY A 65 -15.94 0.48 -7.90
C GLY A 65 -15.00 -0.33 -8.79
N PRO A 66 -15.05 -0.13 -10.10
CA PRO A 66 -14.17 -0.81 -11.04
C PRO A 66 -12.73 -0.35 -10.88
N PHE A 67 -11.79 -1.17 -11.37
CA PHE A 67 -10.37 -0.81 -11.47
C PHE A 67 -10.19 0.54 -12.15
N LYS A 68 -9.36 1.39 -11.53
CA LYS A 68 -9.04 2.72 -12.04
C LYS A 68 -7.54 3.00 -11.93
N ALA A 69 -6.98 3.55 -12.99
CA ALA A 69 -5.67 4.18 -13.01
C ALA A 69 -5.88 5.71 -12.90
N THR A 70 -5.47 6.27 -11.78
CA THR A 70 -5.66 7.69 -11.48
C THR A 70 -4.34 8.43 -11.67
N PRO A 71 -4.25 9.44 -12.56
CA PRO A 71 -3.07 10.26 -12.71
C PRO A 71 -2.67 10.92 -11.39
N ALA A 72 -1.39 10.94 -11.12
CA ALA A 72 -0.81 11.53 -9.94
C ALA A 72 0.48 12.28 -10.29
N ARG A 73 0.87 13.19 -9.42
CA ARG A 73 2.19 13.82 -9.45
C ARG A 73 2.78 13.85 -8.06
N VAL A 74 4.01 13.41 -7.92
CA VAL A 74 4.76 13.53 -6.67
C VAL A 74 5.07 15.00 -6.42
N THR A 75 4.65 15.52 -5.27
CA THR A 75 4.93 16.92 -4.88
C THR A 75 6.03 17.02 -3.85
N GLU A 76 6.13 16.01 -2.97
CA GLU A 76 7.13 15.97 -1.91
C GLU A 76 7.53 14.52 -1.62
N ASN A 77 8.75 14.33 -1.08
CA ASN A 77 9.22 13.10 -0.45
C ASN A 77 9.71 13.49 0.95
N ILE A 78 8.93 13.18 1.97
CA ILE A 78 9.10 13.66 3.34
C ILE A 78 8.77 12.59 4.37
N ILE A 79 9.21 12.82 5.61
CA ILE A 79 8.76 12.04 6.76
C ILE A 79 7.43 12.61 7.26
N ILE A 80 6.40 11.78 7.25
CA ILE A 80 5.07 12.12 7.77
C ILE A 80 4.87 11.45 9.12
N ARG A 81 4.48 12.22 10.13
CA ARG A 81 4.11 11.70 11.45
C ARG A 81 2.59 11.59 11.57
N GLY A 82 2.10 10.36 11.57
CA GLY A 82 0.68 10.04 11.65
C GLY A 82 0.34 9.03 12.76
N PRO A 83 -0.94 8.81 13.04
CA PRO A 83 -1.36 7.75 13.94
C PRO A 83 -1.09 6.37 13.32
N ASP A 84 -0.90 5.36 14.19
CA ASP A 84 -0.99 3.96 13.81
C ASP A 84 -2.46 3.60 13.47
N ILE A 85 -2.69 2.38 13.00
CA ILE A 85 -4.04 1.94 12.60
C ILE A 85 -5.02 1.86 13.79
N TYR A 86 -4.53 1.74 15.03
CA TYR A 86 -5.32 1.70 16.25
C TYR A 86 -5.48 3.07 16.89
N SER A 87 -4.85 4.12 16.35
CA SER A 87 -4.79 5.46 16.94
C SER A 87 -4.18 5.48 18.35
N SER A 88 -3.36 4.49 18.67
CA SER A 88 -2.75 4.30 19.98
C SER A 88 -1.44 5.07 20.14
N THR A 89 -0.69 5.23 19.06
CA THR A 89 0.57 5.96 19.02
C THR A 89 0.73 6.72 17.70
N ARG A 90 1.76 7.56 17.62
CA ARG A 90 2.13 8.26 16.39
C ARG A 90 3.47 7.73 15.91
N HIS A 91 3.53 7.38 14.64
CA HIS A 91 4.72 6.85 13.98
C HIS A 91 5.14 7.74 12.81
N GLU A 92 6.44 7.73 12.50
CA GLU A 92 7.03 8.47 11.38
C GLU A 92 7.22 7.52 10.20
N ARG A 93 6.76 7.93 9.01
CA ARG A 93 6.84 7.14 7.78
C ARG A 93 7.43 7.97 6.66
N GLN A 94 8.42 7.44 5.96
CA GLN A 94 8.91 8.08 4.74
C GLN A 94 7.86 7.93 3.63
N SER A 95 7.39 9.07 3.13
CA SER A 95 6.21 9.09 2.29
C SER A 95 6.32 10.09 1.15
N TYR A 96 5.72 9.73 0.03
CA TYR A 96 5.39 10.68 -1.03
C TYR A 96 4.11 11.42 -0.71
N VAL A 97 4.12 12.74 -0.89
CA VAL A 97 2.91 13.55 -1.00
C VAL A 97 2.55 13.64 -2.47
N LEU A 98 1.31 13.34 -2.78
CA LEU A 98 0.81 13.25 -4.15
C LEU A 98 -0.24 14.32 -4.40
N LYS A 99 -0.18 14.95 -5.56
CA LYS A 99 -1.33 15.63 -6.15
C LYS A 99 -2.10 14.58 -6.97
N ALA A 100 -3.20 14.08 -6.42
CA ALA A 100 -4.02 13.01 -7.02
C ALA A 100 -5.40 12.96 -6.36
N ASP A 101 -6.42 12.52 -7.09
CA ASP A 101 -7.75 12.18 -6.55
C ASP A 101 -7.68 10.76 -5.93
N VAL A 102 -7.15 10.68 -4.70
CA VAL A 102 -7.07 9.43 -3.93
C VAL A 102 -8.33 9.28 -3.08
N ARG A 103 -8.98 8.12 -3.18
CA ARG A 103 -10.23 7.81 -2.49
C ARG A 103 -10.12 6.50 -1.72
N HIS A 104 -11.08 6.23 -0.84
CA HIS A 104 -11.23 4.92 -0.21
C HIS A 104 -11.22 3.82 -1.28
N GLY A 105 -10.46 2.74 -1.03
CA GLY A 105 -10.24 1.66 -2.00
C GLY A 105 -8.98 1.84 -2.87
N ASN A 106 -8.31 3.00 -2.81
CA ASN A 106 -6.96 3.13 -3.36
C ASN A 106 -5.87 2.69 -2.37
N SER A 107 -6.16 2.67 -1.07
CA SER A 107 -5.21 2.24 -0.02
C SER A 107 -4.79 0.78 -0.23
N GLY A 108 -3.49 0.51 -0.10
CA GLY A 108 -2.86 -0.77 -0.43
C GLY A 108 -2.52 -0.93 -1.91
N GLY A 109 -3.06 -0.07 -2.79
CA GLY A 109 -2.73 -0.05 -4.21
C GLY A 109 -1.36 0.55 -4.48
N PRO A 110 -0.69 0.16 -5.59
CA PRO A 110 0.61 0.70 -5.94
C PRO A 110 0.52 2.12 -6.51
N LEU A 111 1.49 2.94 -6.12
CA LEU A 111 1.90 4.11 -6.86
C LEU A 111 2.95 3.66 -7.88
N ILE A 112 2.76 3.93 -9.16
CA ILE A 112 3.66 3.48 -10.22
C ILE A 112 4.18 4.64 -11.06
N THR A 113 5.32 4.41 -11.71
CA THR A 113 5.81 5.29 -12.80
C THR A 113 4.92 5.17 -14.02
N PRO A 114 4.95 6.11 -14.97
CA PRO A 114 4.28 5.96 -16.27
C PRO A 114 4.73 4.73 -17.07
N GLN A 115 5.88 4.15 -16.75
CA GLN A 115 6.41 2.91 -17.36
C GLN A 115 5.94 1.64 -16.64
N GLY A 116 5.17 1.75 -15.55
CA GLY A 116 4.58 0.61 -14.84
C GLY A 116 5.45 0.03 -13.71
N GLN A 117 6.50 0.72 -13.27
CA GLN A 117 7.33 0.30 -12.14
C GLN A 117 6.78 0.85 -10.82
N ILE A 118 6.82 0.07 -9.75
CA ILE A 118 6.30 0.47 -8.45
C ILE A 118 7.22 1.50 -7.80
N LEU A 119 6.66 2.62 -7.36
CA LEU A 119 7.33 3.65 -6.57
C LEU A 119 7.04 3.49 -5.07
N GLY A 120 5.85 2.99 -4.73
CA GLY A 120 5.41 2.90 -3.35
C GLY A 120 3.99 2.36 -3.22
N LEU A 121 3.46 2.38 -2.00
CA LEU A 121 2.12 1.90 -1.67
C LEU A 121 1.25 3.03 -1.11
N VAL A 122 0.08 3.25 -1.72
CA VAL A 122 -0.87 4.27 -1.25
C VAL A 122 -1.47 3.85 0.09
N PHE A 123 -1.46 4.74 1.09
CA PHE A 123 -2.05 4.44 2.40
C PHE A 123 -3.10 5.46 2.86
N GLY A 124 -3.21 6.61 2.23
CA GLY A 124 -4.16 7.62 2.68
C GLY A 124 -4.42 8.75 1.69
N ALA A 125 -5.45 9.52 2.03
CA ALA A 125 -5.83 10.75 1.33
C ALA A 125 -5.84 11.93 2.32
N GLY A 126 -5.69 13.13 1.79
CA GLY A 126 -5.74 14.36 2.59
C GLY A 126 -7.16 14.63 3.11
N VAL A 127 -7.27 14.89 4.40
CA VAL A 127 -8.56 15.16 5.07
C VAL A 127 -9.18 16.49 4.62
N ASN A 128 -8.33 17.48 4.31
CA ASN A 128 -8.77 18.84 3.99
C ASN A 128 -8.63 19.19 2.49
N ASN A 129 -8.16 18.25 1.67
CA ASN A 129 -7.94 18.49 0.25
C ASN A 129 -8.12 17.17 -0.52
N ASP A 130 -9.20 17.07 -1.26
CA ASP A 130 -9.56 15.90 -2.06
C ASP A 130 -8.55 15.56 -3.18
N GLN A 131 -7.58 16.45 -3.43
CA GLN A 131 -6.53 16.25 -4.42
C GLN A 131 -5.17 15.89 -3.80
N THR A 132 -5.13 15.55 -2.53
CA THR A 132 -3.89 15.13 -1.85
C THR A 132 -3.96 13.65 -1.49
N GLY A 133 -2.95 12.90 -1.89
CA GLY A 133 -2.76 11.51 -1.50
C GLY A 133 -1.41 11.29 -0.83
N TYR A 134 -1.25 10.15 -0.18
CA TYR A 134 -0.02 9.74 0.48
C TYR A 134 0.33 8.32 0.10
N ALA A 135 1.61 8.06 -0.17
CA ALA A 135 2.11 6.72 -0.43
C ALA A 135 3.42 6.50 0.32
N LEU A 136 3.57 5.34 0.96
CA LEU A 136 4.85 4.89 1.52
C LEU A 136 5.87 4.76 0.39
N THR A 137 7.12 5.14 0.64
CA THR A 137 8.21 4.94 -0.32
C THR A 137 8.63 3.48 -0.38
N HIS A 138 9.39 3.08 -1.41
CA HIS A 138 10.02 1.76 -1.45
C HIS A 138 10.94 1.54 -0.25
N ALA A 139 11.71 2.56 0.13
CA ALA A 139 12.62 2.49 1.28
C ALA A 139 11.88 2.19 2.60
N GLU A 140 10.65 2.70 2.78
CA GLU A 140 9.82 2.42 3.93
C GLU A 140 9.25 0.98 3.90
N VAL A 141 8.89 0.48 2.72
CA VAL A 141 8.26 -0.84 2.56
C VAL A 141 9.28 -1.98 2.56
N GLN A 142 10.50 -1.76 2.07
CA GLN A 142 11.51 -2.81 1.87
C GLN A 142 11.85 -3.60 3.15
N PRO A 143 12.04 -2.99 4.34
CA PRO A 143 12.29 -3.75 5.56
C PRO A 143 11.19 -4.78 5.89
N HIS A 144 9.92 -4.43 5.65
CA HIS A 144 8.79 -5.33 5.86
C HIS A 144 8.82 -6.51 4.87
N ILE A 145 9.21 -6.27 3.62
CA ILE A 145 9.40 -7.32 2.62
C ILE A 145 10.50 -8.28 3.08
N ASP A 146 11.64 -7.75 3.51
CA ASP A 146 12.79 -8.54 3.93
C ASP A 146 12.42 -9.44 5.14
N GLU A 147 11.71 -8.91 6.13
CA GLU A 147 11.23 -9.69 7.29
C GLU A 147 10.23 -10.78 6.88
N ALA A 148 9.41 -10.55 5.88
CA ALA A 148 8.42 -11.51 5.40
C ALA A 148 9.01 -12.63 4.55
N MET A 149 10.20 -12.45 3.96
CA MET A 149 10.79 -13.42 3.03
C MET A 149 11.02 -14.77 3.66
N ASP A 150 11.42 -14.80 4.93
CA ASP A 150 11.71 -16.02 5.68
C ASP A 150 10.49 -16.59 6.41
N ASN A 151 9.34 -15.93 6.38
CA ASN A 151 8.14 -16.37 7.05
C ASN A 151 7.16 -17.03 6.08
N TYR A 152 6.91 -18.32 6.28
CA TYR A 152 5.99 -19.14 5.46
C TYR A 152 4.64 -19.40 6.14
N GLY A 153 4.53 -19.14 7.43
CA GLY A 153 3.32 -19.39 8.21
C GLY A 153 2.44 -18.15 8.36
N ALA A 154 1.14 -18.36 8.53
CA ALA A 154 0.24 -17.29 8.91
C ALA A 154 0.59 -16.76 10.30
N ILE A 155 0.57 -15.44 10.46
CA ILE A 155 0.82 -14.76 11.73
C ILE A 155 -0.46 -14.15 12.30
N SER A 156 -0.43 -13.77 13.57
CA SER A 156 -1.50 -12.97 14.17
C SER A 156 -1.48 -11.54 13.64
N THR A 157 -2.63 -11.06 13.24
CA THR A 157 -2.85 -9.66 12.82
C THR A 157 -3.51 -8.82 13.92
N GLN A 158 -3.33 -9.26 15.18
CA GLN A 158 -3.85 -8.63 16.39
C GLN A 158 -5.39 -8.53 16.39
N GLU A 159 -5.94 -7.51 17.03
CA GLU A 159 -7.39 -7.29 17.11
C GLU A 159 -7.91 -6.53 15.90
N CYS A 160 -9.20 -6.69 15.60
CA CYS A 160 -9.86 -5.87 14.59
C CYS A 160 -9.85 -4.40 15.01
N VAL A 161 -9.65 -3.52 14.05
CA VAL A 161 -9.85 -2.09 14.28
C VAL A 161 -11.34 -1.83 14.46
N ALA A 162 -11.72 -1.22 15.59
CA ALA A 162 -13.10 -0.77 15.79
C ALA A 162 -13.43 0.30 14.73
N GLY A 163 -14.49 0.05 13.96
CA GLY A 163 -15.00 0.99 12.96
C GLY A 163 -15.75 2.16 13.60
#